data_6752f4f61dbf7f31f48d8f4798315b7d
#
_entry.id   6752f4f61dbf7f31f48d8f4798315b7d
#
_cell.length_a   1.000
_cell.length_b   1.000
_cell.length_c   1.000
_cell.angle_alpha   90.00
_cell.angle_beta   90.00
_cell.angle_gamma   90.00
#
_symmetry.space_group_name_H-M   'P 1'
#
loop_
_entity.id
_entity.type
_entity.pdbx_description
1 polymer ?
#
loop_
_entity_poly.entity_id
_entity_poly.type
_entity_poly.pdbx_seq_one_letter_code
_entity_poly.pdbx_strand_id
1 'polypeptide(L)'
;KTLERAKAEVRVHNSNMSGNIIVNIASGVYYMDNTLEFTQADSGTNGFSVIYRGITDENGNSPIVSGGVDISDNWELYDESLNIYKHENIDWSFRQLYTNNDRAIRARVPNLENKETGGPYFRRGWLISVVYRHKQRICSKGWK
;
A
#
# COMPACT_ATOMS: atom_id res chain seq x y z
N LYS A 1 -4.55 15.42 4.59
CA LYS A 1 -5.49 15.68 3.46
C LYS A 1 -5.39 14.49 2.51
N THR A 2 -6.49 14.07 1.91
CA THR A 2 -6.58 12.89 1.04
C THR A 2 -6.70 13.26 -0.43
N LEU A 3 -6.44 12.29 -1.32
CA LEU A 3 -6.56 12.48 -2.77
C LEU A 3 -8.03 12.65 -3.20
N GLU A 4 -8.96 11.96 -2.53
CA GLU A 4 -10.40 12.12 -2.75
C GLU A 4 -10.86 13.55 -2.45
N ARG A 5 -10.36 14.14 -1.38
CA ARG A 5 -10.66 15.53 -1.03
C ARG A 5 -10.09 16.49 -2.07
N ALA A 6 -8.87 16.25 -2.55
CA ALA A 6 -8.29 17.07 -3.60
C ALA A 6 -9.09 16.99 -4.91
N LYS A 7 -9.53 15.77 -5.28
CA LYS A 7 -10.41 15.57 -6.43
C LYS A 7 -11.74 16.29 -6.29
N ALA A 8 -12.38 16.22 -5.11
CA ALA A 8 -13.62 16.92 -4.84
C ALA A 8 -13.47 18.45 -4.97
N GLU A 9 -12.34 18.98 -4.50
CA GLU A 9 -12.03 20.41 -4.61
C GLU A 9 -11.81 20.85 -6.06
N VAL A 10 -11.13 20.04 -6.87
CA VAL A 10 -10.95 20.28 -8.31
C VAL A 10 -12.30 20.45 -9.00
N ARG A 11 -13.29 19.59 -8.70
CA ARG A 11 -14.64 19.65 -9.29
C ARG A 11 -15.38 20.97 -9.00
N VAL A 12 -15.05 21.64 -7.91
CA VAL A 12 -15.64 22.95 -7.59
C VAL A 12 -15.14 24.04 -8.54
N HIS A 13 -13.89 23.89 -9.03
CA HIS A 13 -13.20 24.94 -9.76
C HIS A 13 -13.03 24.66 -11.27
N ASN A 14 -13.22 23.41 -11.71
CA ASN A 14 -12.92 23.04 -13.09
C ASN A 14 -14.02 23.34 -14.12
N SER A 15 -15.20 23.82 -13.70
CA SER A 15 -16.33 24.07 -14.60
C SER A 15 -16.10 25.24 -15.56
N ASN A 16 -15.29 26.23 -15.17
CA ASN A 16 -14.97 27.38 -15.99
C ASN A 16 -13.52 27.84 -15.78
N MET A 17 -12.59 27.05 -16.30
CA MET A 17 -11.17 27.30 -16.10
C MET A 17 -10.65 28.46 -16.97
N SER A 18 -9.80 29.31 -16.39
CA SER A 18 -9.03 30.35 -17.06
C SER A 18 -7.52 30.06 -17.05
N GLY A 19 -7.10 28.93 -16.55
CA GLY A 19 -5.73 28.41 -16.45
C GLY A 19 -5.70 26.97 -15.98
N ASN A 20 -4.55 26.35 -16.01
CA ASN A 20 -4.37 24.98 -15.50
C ASN A 20 -4.57 24.92 -13.98
N ILE A 21 -5.26 23.89 -13.50
CA ILE A 21 -5.34 23.55 -12.08
C ILE A 21 -4.23 22.55 -11.79
N ILE A 22 -3.36 22.88 -10.82
CA ILE A 22 -2.26 22.02 -10.41
C ILE A 22 -2.50 21.55 -8.97
N VAL A 23 -2.66 20.25 -8.80
CA VAL A 23 -2.76 19.58 -7.50
C VAL A 23 -1.39 19.05 -7.12
N ASN A 24 -0.74 19.71 -6.17
CA ASN A 24 0.54 19.26 -5.64
C ASN A 24 0.34 18.24 -4.54
N ILE A 25 0.91 17.05 -4.71
CA ILE A 25 0.88 15.94 -3.76
C ILE A 25 2.23 15.92 -3.05
N ALA A 26 2.26 16.28 -1.77
CA ALA A 26 3.48 16.26 -0.96
C ALA A 26 4.00 14.84 -0.75
N SER A 27 5.28 14.71 -0.41
CA SER A 27 5.86 13.41 -0.02
C SER A 27 5.09 12.80 1.15
N GLY A 28 5.04 11.48 1.20
CA GLY A 28 4.31 10.70 2.20
C GLY A 28 3.58 9.51 1.58
N VAL A 29 2.99 8.67 2.42
CA VAL A 29 2.21 7.52 1.97
C VAL A 29 0.73 7.83 2.10
N TYR A 30 0.00 7.66 1.00
CA TYR A 30 -1.44 7.86 0.88
C TYR A 30 -2.10 6.50 0.71
N TYR A 31 -2.66 5.96 1.77
CA TYR A 31 -3.43 4.71 1.72
C TYR A 31 -4.83 4.99 1.16
N MET A 32 -5.23 4.15 0.20
CA MET A 32 -6.52 4.27 -0.48
C MET A 32 -7.44 3.14 0.00
N ASP A 33 -8.50 3.49 0.72
CA ASP A 33 -9.50 2.52 1.16
C ASP A 33 -10.40 2.06 0.02
N ASN A 34 -10.58 2.93 -0.97
CA ASN A 34 -11.41 2.68 -2.15
C ASN A 34 -10.70 3.08 -3.44
N THR A 35 -11.19 2.58 -4.56
CA THR A 35 -10.69 2.97 -5.87
C THR A 35 -10.92 4.46 -6.12
N LEU A 36 -9.86 5.19 -6.47
CA LEU A 36 -9.96 6.58 -6.90
C LEU A 36 -10.29 6.62 -8.40
N GLU A 37 -11.56 6.79 -8.71
CA GLU A 37 -12.05 6.87 -10.09
C GLU A 37 -12.04 8.30 -10.59
N PHE A 38 -11.44 8.54 -11.74
CA PHE A 38 -11.53 9.79 -12.48
C PHE A 38 -12.53 9.64 -13.62
N THR A 39 -13.40 10.63 -13.74
CA THR A 39 -14.45 10.67 -14.78
C THR A 39 -14.32 11.96 -15.59
N GLN A 40 -15.17 12.14 -16.59
CA GLN A 40 -15.22 13.39 -17.36
C GLN A 40 -15.44 14.61 -16.47
N ALA A 41 -16.13 14.48 -15.34
CA ALA A 41 -16.33 15.58 -14.39
C ALA A 41 -15.04 16.03 -13.68
N ASP A 42 -13.97 15.27 -13.77
CA ASP A 42 -12.65 15.59 -13.21
C ASP A 42 -11.70 16.19 -14.26
N SER A 43 -12.17 16.35 -15.50
CA SER A 43 -11.39 16.87 -16.62
C SER A 43 -11.30 18.37 -16.60
N GLY A 44 -10.28 18.91 -17.25
CA GLY A 44 -10.18 20.34 -17.50
C GLY A 44 -11.19 20.86 -18.52
N THR A 45 -11.45 22.17 -18.52
CA THR A 45 -12.34 22.87 -19.43
C THR A 45 -11.63 24.02 -20.14
N ASN A 46 -12.23 24.57 -21.19
CA ASN A 46 -11.73 25.71 -21.93
C ASN A 46 -10.30 25.56 -22.51
N GLY A 47 -9.88 24.30 -22.81
CA GLY A 47 -8.54 23.98 -23.29
C GLY A 47 -7.45 23.91 -22.21
N PHE A 48 -7.81 24.06 -20.92
CA PHE A 48 -6.91 23.92 -19.79
C PHE A 48 -6.95 22.53 -19.20
N SER A 49 -5.88 22.16 -18.48
CA SER A 49 -5.68 20.82 -17.91
C SER A 49 -5.74 20.84 -16.39
N VAL A 50 -6.21 19.74 -15.81
CA VAL A 50 -6.04 19.41 -14.39
C VAL A 50 -4.83 18.49 -14.27
N ILE A 51 -3.83 18.90 -13.49
CA ILE A 51 -2.53 18.23 -13.37
C ILE A 51 -2.31 17.82 -11.92
N TYR A 52 -2.20 16.51 -11.66
CA TYR A 52 -1.78 15.96 -10.37
C TYR A 52 -0.28 15.72 -10.42
N ARG A 53 0.46 16.37 -9.54
CA ARG A 53 1.92 16.35 -9.53
C ARG A 53 2.47 16.00 -8.16
N GLY A 54 3.26 14.93 -8.09
CA GLY A 54 4.04 14.58 -6.88
C GLY A 54 5.17 15.59 -6.66
N ILE A 55 5.33 16.02 -5.42
CA ILE A 55 6.45 16.87 -4.98
C ILE A 55 7.37 16.01 -4.13
N THR A 56 8.62 15.93 -4.54
CA THR A 56 9.67 15.27 -3.77
C THR A 56 10.12 16.18 -2.63
N ASP A 57 10.35 15.59 -1.45
CA ASP A 57 10.87 16.34 -0.30
C ASP A 57 12.38 16.58 -0.37
N GLU A 58 12.93 17.27 0.61
CA GLU A 58 14.36 17.61 0.71
C GLU A 58 15.25 16.36 0.83
N ASN A 59 14.70 15.22 1.26
CA ASN A 59 15.41 13.95 1.38
C ASN A 59 15.29 13.08 0.12
N GLY A 60 14.64 13.58 -0.93
CA GLY A 60 14.44 12.85 -2.17
C GLY A 60 13.25 11.88 -2.16
N ASN A 61 12.39 11.90 -1.13
CA ASN A 61 11.22 11.02 -1.08
C ASN A 61 10.06 11.59 -1.92
N SER A 62 9.51 10.77 -2.77
CA SER A 62 8.31 11.08 -3.56
C SER A 62 7.04 10.59 -2.85
N PRO A 63 5.86 11.14 -3.16
CA PRO A 63 4.60 10.61 -2.64
C PRO A 63 4.35 9.20 -3.16
N ILE A 64 3.84 8.34 -2.29
CA ILE A 64 3.48 6.95 -2.60
C ILE A 64 1.97 6.81 -2.42
N VAL A 65 1.27 6.42 -3.48
CA VAL A 65 -0.15 6.04 -3.41
C VAL A 65 -0.22 4.52 -3.27
N SER A 66 -0.84 4.05 -2.20
CA SER A 66 -0.88 2.62 -1.86
C SER A 66 -2.32 2.15 -1.70
N GLY A 67 -2.70 1.09 -2.43
CA GLY A 67 -3.94 0.34 -2.19
C GLY A 67 -3.80 -0.73 -1.10
N GLY A 68 -2.68 -0.76 -0.39
CA GLY A 68 -2.44 -1.69 0.71
C GLY A 68 -3.08 -1.25 2.01
N VAL A 69 -3.20 -2.18 2.95
CA VAL A 69 -3.57 -1.91 4.34
C VAL A 69 -2.29 -1.88 5.16
N ASP A 70 -2.12 -0.82 5.96
CA ASP A 70 -1.00 -0.76 6.90
C ASP A 70 -1.29 -1.67 8.10
N ILE A 71 -0.38 -2.63 8.32
CA ILE A 71 -0.41 -3.55 9.45
C ILE A 71 0.89 -3.45 10.26
N SER A 72 1.51 -2.27 10.28
CA SER A 72 2.77 -2.06 11.00
C SER A 72 2.63 -2.12 12.51
N ASP A 73 1.44 -1.87 13.02
CA ASP A 73 1.13 -1.92 14.45
C ASP A 73 0.81 -3.34 14.94
N ASN A 74 0.83 -3.54 16.27
CA ASN A 74 0.39 -4.77 16.96
C ASN A 74 1.18 -6.05 16.63
N TRP A 75 2.45 -5.92 16.23
CA TRP A 75 3.34 -7.05 16.10
C TRP A 75 3.95 -7.43 17.45
N GLU A 76 3.83 -8.69 17.84
CA GLU A 76 4.37 -9.25 19.06
C GLU A 76 5.50 -10.22 18.77
N LEU A 77 6.54 -10.22 19.61
CA LEU A 77 7.60 -11.22 19.54
C LEU A 77 7.05 -12.56 20.01
N TYR A 78 6.99 -13.53 19.12
CA TYR A 78 6.45 -14.85 19.40
C TYR A 78 7.54 -15.85 19.83
N ASP A 79 8.69 -15.81 19.19
CA ASP A 79 9.83 -16.67 19.48
C ASP A 79 11.12 -15.86 19.33
N GLU A 80 11.76 -15.58 20.45
CA GLU A 80 12.99 -14.80 20.51
C GLU A 80 14.18 -15.53 19.86
N SER A 81 14.27 -16.86 20.09
CA SER A 81 15.37 -17.68 19.60
C SER A 81 15.40 -17.76 18.06
N LEU A 82 14.24 -17.72 17.44
CA LEU A 82 14.06 -17.78 15.99
C LEU A 82 13.75 -16.40 15.38
N ASN A 83 13.65 -15.35 16.21
CA ASN A 83 13.28 -14.00 15.81
C ASN A 83 11.97 -13.98 15.00
N ILE A 84 10.94 -14.64 15.54
CA ILE A 84 9.63 -14.76 14.93
C ILE A 84 8.67 -13.76 15.59
N TYR A 85 7.99 -12.98 14.77
CA TYR A 85 6.93 -12.08 15.19
C TYR A 85 5.58 -12.58 14.70
N LYS A 86 4.53 -12.34 15.47
CA LYS A 86 3.14 -12.61 15.08
C LYS A 86 2.34 -11.32 15.10
N HIS A 87 1.34 -11.24 14.27
CA HIS A 87 0.29 -10.23 14.31
C HIS A 87 -1.04 -10.93 14.52
N GLU A 88 -1.75 -10.58 15.57
CA GLU A 88 -3.09 -11.08 15.88
C GLU A 88 -4.16 -10.08 15.39
N ASN A 89 -5.42 -10.53 15.37
CA ASN A 89 -6.58 -9.70 14.99
C ASN A 89 -6.64 -9.27 13.52
N ILE A 90 -6.11 -10.09 12.61
CA ILE A 90 -6.38 -9.94 11.18
C ILE A 90 -7.58 -10.82 10.84
N ASP A 91 -8.75 -10.21 10.64
CA ASP A 91 -10.03 -10.88 10.36
C ASP A 91 -10.31 -11.03 8.85
N TRP A 92 -9.41 -10.57 8.01
CA TRP A 92 -9.48 -10.64 6.55
C TRP A 92 -8.32 -11.44 5.95
N SER A 93 -8.53 -12.02 4.76
CA SER A 93 -7.51 -12.80 4.06
C SER A 93 -6.73 -11.94 3.06
N PHE A 94 -5.41 -12.14 3.00
CA PHE A 94 -4.55 -11.50 2.00
C PHE A 94 -3.60 -12.51 1.37
N ARG A 95 -3.15 -12.21 0.18
CA ARG A 95 -2.24 -13.09 -0.57
C ARG A 95 -0.80 -12.63 -0.52
N GLN A 96 -0.56 -11.36 -0.23
CA GLN A 96 0.75 -10.73 -0.31
C GLN A 96 0.98 -9.87 0.93
N LEU A 97 2.17 -10.01 1.50
CA LEU A 97 2.70 -9.16 2.55
C LEU A 97 3.94 -8.47 2.01
N TYR A 98 4.07 -7.18 2.31
CA TYR A 98 5.26 -6.41 1.94
C TYR A 98 5.93 -5.86 3.19
N THR A 99 7.25 -5.92 3.21
CA THR A 99 8.09 -5.31 4.25
C THR A 99 9.16 -4.47 3.57
N ASN A 100 9.34 -3.22 3.98
CA ASN A 100 10.31 -2.31 3.37
C ASN A 100 10.21 -2.22 1.83
N ASN A 101 8.99 -2.25 1.29
CA ASN A 101 8.66 -2.32 -0.14
C ASN A 101 9.01 -3.64 -0.85
N ASP A 102 9.59 -4.62 -0.14
CA ASP A 102 9.87 -5.93 -0.68
C ASP A 102 8.75 -6.91 -0.35
N ARG A 103 8.40 -7.75 -1.32
CA ARG A 103 7.40 -8.79 -1.12
C ARG A 103 7.95 -9.89 -0.21
N ALA A 104 7.30 -10.11 0.93
CA ALA A 104 7.64 -11.17 1.85
C ALA A 104 7.40 -12.57 1.21
N ILE A 105 8.31 -13.49 1.48
CA ILE A 105 8.19 -14.88 1.03
C ILE A 105 7.24 -15.61 1.97
N ARG A 106 6.15 -16.17 1.42
CA ARG A 106 5.22 -16.99 2.20
C ARG A 106 5.94 -18.24 2.70
N ALA A 107 5.85 -18.48 4.01
CA ALA A 107 6.37 -19.73 4.60
C ALA A 107 5.69 -20.96 3.99
N ARG A 108 6.45 -22.00 3.74
CA ARG A 108 5.99 -23.27 3.20
C ARG A 108 6.88 -24.42 3.71
N VAL A 109 6.29 -25.61 3.80
CA VAL A 109 7.00 -26.84 4.17
C VAL A 109 6.67 -27.91 3.11
N PRO A 110 7.68 -28.55 2.49
CA PRO A 110 9.10 -28.24 2.56
C PRO A 110 9.45 -26.90 1.86
N ASN A 111 10.56 -26.29 2.24
CA ASN A 111 11.11 -25.17 1.47
C ASN A 111 11.46 -25.64 0.07
N LEU A 112 11.07 -24.86 -0.92
CA LEU A 112 11.51 -25.12 -2.30
C LEU A 112 12.92 -24.61 -2.48
N GLU A 113 13.83 -25.48 -2.85
CA GLU A 113 15.18 -25.12 -3.24
C GLU A 113 15.21 -24.33 -4.56
N ASN A 114 14.17 -24.52 -5.40
CA ASN A 114 13.98 -23.77 -6.65
C ASN A 114 12.64 -23.03 -6.67
N LYS A 115 12.70 -21.73 -7.01
CA LYS A 115 11.52 -20.85 -7.12
C LYS A 115 10.55 -21.22 -8.26
N GLU A 116 10.95 -22.11 -9.16
CA GLU A 116 10.24 -22.38 -10.42
C GLU A 116 9.28 -23.56 -10.37
N THR A 117 9.45 -24.48 -9.42
CA THR A 117 8.56 -25.65 -9.29
C THR A 117 7.60 -25.45 -8.14
N GLY A 118 6.31 -25.27 -8.45
CA GLY A 118 5.26 -25.21 -7.44
C GLY A 118 5.19 -26.50 -6.62
N GLY A 119 5.78 -26.48 -5.42
CA GLY A 119 5.70 -27.61 -4.49
C GLY A 119 4.34 -27.69 -3.80
N PRO A 120 4.05 -28.82 -3.11
CA PRO A 120 2.80 -29.03 -2.41
C PRO A 120 2.59 -27.97 -1.32
N TYR A 121 1.42 -27.33 -1.35
CA TYR A 121 1.01 -26.41 -0.30
C TYR A 121 0.23 -27.19 0.75
N PHE A 122 0.69 -27.17 2.01
CA PHE A 122 -0.15 -27.62 3.11
C PHE A 122 -1.18 -26.53 3.42
N ARG A 123 -2.46 -26.82 3.12
CA ARG A 123 -3.58 -26.06 3.65
C ARG A 123 -3.86 -26.57 5.06
N ARG A 124 -3.48 -25.83 6.07
CA ARG A 124 -4.05 -26.02 7.41
C ARG A 124 -5.14 -24.98 7.63
N GLY A 125 -6.33 -25.44 8.04
CA GLY A 125 -7.50 -24.61 8.22
C GLY A 125 -7.38 -23.61 9.38
N TRP A 126 -7.96 -22.45 9.19
CA TRP A 126 -8.58 -21.59 10.20
C TRP A 126 -7.75 -21.00 11.35
N LEU A 127 -6.51 -20.64 11.16
CA LEU A 127 -5.86 -19.60 11.98
C LEU A 127 -4.98 -18.77 11.05
N ILE A 128 -5.41 -17.54 10.76
CA ILE A 128 -4.55 -16.58 10.05
C ILE A 128 -3.67 -15.91 11.10
N SER A 129 -2.64 -16.64 11.55
CA SER A 129 -1.51 -16.01 12.22
C SER A 129 -0.46 -15.73 11.14
N VAL A 130 -0.14 -14.47 10.94
CA VAL A 130 0.98 -14.13 10.08
C VAL A 130 2.25 -14.31 10.90
N VAL A 131 2.98 -15.36 10.61
CA VAL A 131 4.28 -15.62 11.23
C VAL A 131 5.36 -15.09 10.29
N TYR A 132 6.12 -14.12 10.75
CA TYR A 132 7.20 -13.49 10.00
C TYR A 132 8.54 -13.69 10.70
N ARG A 133 9.53 -14.23 9.98
CA ARG A 133 10.91 -14.35 10.46
C ARG A 133 11.72 -13.15 9.99
N HIS A 134 12.15 -12.32 10.91
CA HIS A 134 12.86 -11.08 10.62
C HIS A 134 14.36 -11.29 10.44
N LYS A 135 14.91 -10.79 9.34
CA LYS A 135 16.38 -10.64 9.18
C LYS A 135 16.86 -9.20 9.36
N GLN A 136 16.01 -8.17 9.29
CA GLN A 136 16.31 -6.76 9.61
C GLN A 136 15.03 -5.90 9.57
N ARG A 137 14.98 -4.86 10.41
CA ARG A 137 13.96 -3.80 10.62
C ARG A 137 12.61 -3.91 9.90
N ILE A 138 11.56 -3.98 10.70
CA ILE A 138 10.17 -4.06 10.26
C ILE A 138 9.67 -2.69 9.82
N CYS A 139 9.23 -2.60 8.59
CA CYS A 139 8.19 -1.67 8.15
C CYS A 139 7.27 -2.50 7.26
N SER A 140 6.10 -2.89 7.75
CA SER A 140 5.21 -3.80 7.04
C SER A 140 4.08 -3.05 6.37
N LYS A 141 3.84 -3.30 5.10
CA LYS A 141 2.69 -2.81 4.33
C LYS A 141 1.97 -4.01 3.73
N GLY A 142 0.68 -4.15 4.02
CA GLY A 142 -0.17 -5.19 3.45
C GLY A 142 -1.03 -4.65 2.31
N TRP A 143 -1.38 -5.50 1.34
CA TRP A 143 -2.32 -5.20 0.25
C TRP A 143 -3.61 -6.00 0.45
N LYS A 144 -4.75 -5.35 0.28
CA LYS A 144 -6.07 -6.00 0.26
C LYS A 144 -6.27 -6.89 -0.95
#